data_53ccbaba5cff250983f7a52855ba617e
#
_entry.id   53ccbaba5cff250983f7a52855ba617e
#
_cell.length_a   1.000
_cell.length_b   1.000
_cell.length_c   1.000
_cell.angle_alpha   90.00
_cell.angle_beta   90.00
_cell.angle_gamma   90.00
#
_symmetry.space_group_name_H-M   'P 1'
#
loop_
_entity.id
_entity.type
_entity.pdbx_description
1 polymer ?
#
loop_
_entity_poly.entity_id
_entity_poly.type
_entity_poly.pdbx_seq_one_letter_code
_entity_poly.pdbx_strand_id
1 'polypeptide(L)'
;MPIFGALRDDALEVLLDGAPTVARSRGEFYFREGDSAQSMFVIEHGAVEVQKRWDGDDWPLHPLRAGDCFGEMALMDFFPRSASVRAVEDCRAIEIAITALHRLAERDMEQFALIQMNIGREVCRRLRATDELLFRVRRGEPLAHDAGPTLI
;
A
#
# COMPACT_ATOMS: atom_id res chain seq x y z
N MET A 1 -6.33 9.55 -5.63
CA MET A 1 -6.14 8.25 -4.94
C MET A 1 -6.73 7.15 -5.83
N PRO A 2 -5.87 6.40 -6.54
CA PRO A 2 -6.35 5.47 -7.59
C PRO A 2 -7.32 4.39 -7.09
N ILE A 3 -7.16 3.93 -5.85
CA ILE A 3 -8.02 2.86 -5.31
C ILE A 3 -9.48 3.29 -5.11
N PHE A 4 -9.73 4.58 -5.01
CA PHE A 4 -11.09 5.12 -4.85
C PHE A 4 -11.74 5.53 -6.17
N GLY A 5 -11.08 5.28 -7.29
CA GLY A 5 -11.58 5.66 -8.61
C GLY A 5 -12.97 5.10 -8.90
N ALA A 6 -13.86 5.96 -9.35
CA ALA A 6 -15.25 5.66 -9.72
C ALA A 6 -16.15 5.11 -8.59
N LEU A 7 -15.68 5.09 -7.33
CA LEU A 7 -16.56 4.78 -6.20
C LEU A 7 -17.57 5.92 -5.99
N ARG A 8 -18.81 5.55 -5.64
CA ARG A 8 -19.82 6.54 -5.25
C ARG A 8 -19.53 7.09 -3.86
N ASP A 9 -20.02 8.29 -3.58
CA ASP A 9 -19.82 8.97 -2.30
C ASP A 9 -20.34 8.15 -1.12
N ASP A 10 -21.50 7.49 -1.25
CA ASP A 10 -22.05 6.64 -0.22
C ASP A 10 -21.17 5.43 0.11
N ALA A 11 -20.51 4.87 -0.89
CA ALA A 11 -19.54 3.78 -0.69
C ALA A 11 -18.29 4.27 0.03
N LEU A 12 -17.79 5.46 -0.36
CA LEU A 12 -16.66 6.10 0.33
C LEU A 12 -16.99 6.38 1.80
N GLU A 13 -18.20 6.86 2.09
CA GLU A 13 -18.64 7.07 3.46
C GLU A 13 -18.58 5.78 4.29
N VAL A 14 -19.01 4.65 3.73
CA VAL A 14 -18.93 3.36 4.42
C VAL A 14 -17.49 2.95 4.71
N LEU A 15 -16.61 3.11 3.75
CA LEU A 15 -15.19 2.76 3.90
C LEU A 15 -14.47 3.64 4.91
N LEU A 16 -14.78 4.93 4.90
CA LEU A 16 -14.06 5.93 5.69
C LEU A 16 -14.73 6.21 7.04
N ASP A 17 -15.91 5.65 7.29
CA ASP A 17 -16.62 5.79 8.57
C ASP A 17 -15.77 5.16 9.69
N GLY A 18 -15.35 6.02 10.62
CA GLY A 18 -14.51 5.62 11.72
C GLY A 18 -13.08 5.22 11.33
N ALA A 19 -12.67 5.41 10.07
CA ALA A 19 -11.31 5.14 9.64
C ALA A 19 -10.34 6.14 10.28
N PRO A 20 -9.35 5.67 11.07
CA PRO A 20 -8.41 6.58 11.71
C PRO A 20 -7.44 7.17 10.69
N THR A 21 -7.05 8.43 10.94
CA THR A 21 -5.88 9.02 10.31
C THR A 21 -4.68 8.74 11.21
N VAL A 22 -3.71 8.01 10.71
CA VAL A 22 -2.52 7.61 11.45
C VAL A 22 -1.36 8.51 11.06
N ALA A 23 -0.88 9.30 12.03
CA ALA A 23 0.29 10.16 11.83
C ALA A 23 1.56 9.42 12.25
N ARG A 24 2.63 9.63 11.49
CA ARG A 24 3.98 9.16 11.82
C ARG A 24 4.97 10.29 11.55
N SER A 25 5.83 10.51 12.52
CA SER A 25 6.95 11.44 12.33
C SER A 25 8.04 10.79 11.50
N ARG A 26 8.87 11.60 10.86
CA ARG A 26 10.03 11.10 10.12
C ARG A 26 10.81 10.08 10.94
N GLY A 27 11.05 8.90 10.34
CA GLY A 27 11.78 7.80 10.94
C GLY A 27 10.92 6.76 11.67
N GLU A 28 9.65 7.05 11.93
CA GLU A 28 8.73 6.10 12.56
C GLU A 28 8.16 5.12 11.52
N PHE A 29 7.84 3.91 11.98
CA PHE A 29 7.27 2.85 11.13
C PHE A 29 5.74 2.84 11.22
N TYR A 30 5.08 2.57 10.11
CA TYR A 30 3.67 2.18 10.08
C TYR A 30 3.51 0.72 10.50
N PHE A 31 4.34 -0.13 9.97
CA PHE A 31 4.45 -1.53 10.36
C PHE A 31 5.81 -2.09 9.95
N ARG A 32 6.13 -3.26 10.48
CA ARG A 32 7.38 -3.96 10.16
C ARG A 32 7.11 -5.24 9.41
N GLU A 33 8.05 -5.67 8.59
CA GLU A 33 8.03 -6.96 7.90
C GLU A 33 7.74 -8.08 8.90
N GLY A 34 6.80 -8.96 8.55
CA GLY A 34 6.38 -10.07 9.40
C GLY A 34 5.25 -9.76 10.38
N ASP A 35 4.88 -8.49 10.55
CA ASP A 35 3.75 -8.13 11.40
C ASP A 35 2.45 -8.72 10.86
N SER A 36 1.53 -9.04 11.77
CA SER A 36 0.16 -9.38 11.42
C SER A 36 -0.54 -8.19 10.75
N ALA A 37 -1.38 -8.46 9.74
CA ALA A 37 -1.97 -7.42 8.94
C ALA A 37 -3.49 -7.57 8.83
N GLN A 38 -4.21 -6.50 9.17
CA GLN A 38 -5.68 -6.43 9.08
C GLN A 38 -6.17 -5.10 8.47
N SER A 39 -5.26 -4.33 7.89
CA SER A 39 -5.57 -3.02 7.31
C SER A 39 -4.60 -2.67 6.19
N MET A 40 -5.03 -1.73 5.36
CA MET A 40 -4.20 -1.05 4.40
C MET A 40 -4.21 0.46 4.69
N PHE A 41 -3.28 1.17 4.07
CA PHE A 41 -3.14 2.62 4.30
C PHE A 41 -3.16 3.37 2.97
N VAL A 42 -3.74 4.56 2.98
CA VAL A 42 -3.71 5.50 1.87
C VAL A 42 -3.08 6.80 2.35
N ILE A 43 -1.99 7.21 1.71
CA ILE A 43 -1.23 8.39 2.12
C ILE A 43 -2.01 9.66 1.75
N GLU A 44 -2.31 10.49 2.74
CA GLU A 44 -2.89 11.82 2.54
C GLU A 44 -1.83 12.90 2.40
N HIS A 45 -0.77 12.80 3.20
CA HIS A 45 0.29 13.81 3.27
C HIS A 45 1.61 13.13 3.63
N GLY A 46 2.69 13.63 3.05
CA GLY A 46 4.03 13.14 3.32
C GLY A 46 4.44 11.98 2.44
N ALA A 47 5.48 11.28 2.84
CA ALA A 47 6.06 10.17 2.10
C ALA A 47 6.57 9.08 3.02
N VAL A 48 6.55 7.86 2.50
CA VAL A 48 7.08 6.68 3.17
C VAL A 48 8.06 5.95 2.26
N GLU A 49 8.85 5.09 2.85
CA GLU A 49 9.77 4.20 2.15
C GLU A 49 9.46 2.76 2.53
N VAL A 50 9.35 1.92 1.52
CA VAL A 50 9.21 0.46 1.69
C VAL A 50 10.60 -0.14 1.86
N GLN A 51 10.77 -1.00 2.87
CA GLN A 51 12.05 -1.60 3.22
C GLN A 51 11.94 -3.11 3.39
N LYS A 52 12.94 -3.84 2.92
CA LYS A 52 13.11 -5.29 3.17
C LYS A 52 14.30 -5.48 4.10
N ARG A 53 14.16 -6.44 5.01
CA ARG A 53 15.24 -6.80 5.91
C ARG A 53 16.11 -7.89 5.30
N TRP A 54 17.42 -7.67 5.33
CA TRP A 54 18.42 -8.63 4.91
C TRP A 54 19.66 -8.51 5.80
N ASP A 55 20.09 -9.64 6.36
CA ASP A 55 21.30 -9.74 7.20
C ASP A 55 21.34 -8.68 8.34
N GLY A 56 20.19 -8.45 8.98
CA GLY A 56 20.04 -7.49 10.08
C GLY A 56 19.84 -6.04 9.67
N ASP A 57 20.01 -5.71 8.39
CA ASP A 57 19.84 -4.36 7.86
C ASP A 57 18.51 -4.21 7.11
N ASP A 58 17.94 -3.01 7.17
CA ASP A 58 16.76 -2.63 6.40
C ASP A 58 17.20 -1.98 5.07
N TRP A 59 16.84 -2.63 3.95
CA TRP A 59 17.20 -2.16 2.61
C TRP A 59 16.03 -1.41 1.98
N PRO A 60 16.22 -0.16 1.54
CA PRO A 60 15.17 0.58 0.87
C PRO A 60 14.84 -0.04 -0.49
N LEU A 61 13.55 -0.16 -0.77
CA LEU A 61 13.04 -0.66 -2.05
C LEU A 61 12.47 0.46 -2.91
N HIS A 62 11.49 1.21 -2.36
CA HIS A 62 10.75 2.17 -3.15
C HIS A 62 10.06 3.22 -2.27
N PRO A 63 10.14 4.52 -2.64
CA PRO A 63 9.34 5.56 -1.99
C PRO A 63 7.90 5.56 -2.47
N LEU A 64 6.97 5.87 -1.58
CA LEU A 64 5.58 6.14 -1.86
C LEU A 64 5.20 7.52 -1.33
N ARG A 65 4.27 8.18 -2.00
CA ARG A 65 3.89 9.56 -1.71
C ARG A 65 2.38 9.73 -1.55
N ALA A 66 1.94 10.93 -1.26
CA ALA A 66 0.51 11.25 -1.15
C ALA A 66 -0.27 10.76 -2.38
N GLY A 67 -1.40 10.10 -2.13
CA GLY A 67 -2.21 9.43 -3.15
C GLY A 67 -1.92 7.95 -3.33
N ASP A 68 -0.74 7.48 -2.93
CA ASP A 68 -0.39 6.05 -3.01
C ASP A 68 -0.98 5.27 -1.83
N CYS A 69 -1.17 3.97 -2.04
CA CYS A 69 -1.57 3.05 -0.97
C CYS A 69 -0.46 2.04 -0.67
N PHE A 70 -0.49 1.49 0.52
CA PHE A 70 0.42 0.41 0.92
C PHE A 70 -0.25 -0.54 1.92
N GLY A 71 0.28 -1.75 2.03
CA GLY A 71 -0.26 -2.79 2.90
C GLY A 71 -1.43 -3.57 2.31
N GLU A 72 -1.78 -3.32 1.05
CA GLU A 72 -2.91 -3.93 0.36
C GLU A 72 -2.73 -5.43 0.10
N MET A 73 -1.51 -5.90 -0.11
CA MET A 73 -1.25 -7.31 -0.41
C MET A 73 -1.73 -8.23 0.71
N ALA A 74 -1.50 -7.85 1.96
CA ALA A 74 -1.90 -8.63 3.12
C ALA A 74 -3.41 -8.78 3.24
N LEU A 75 -4.20 -7.84 2.71
CA LEU A 75 -5.65 -7.94 2.64
C LEU A 75 -6.12 -8.87 1.53
N MET A 76 -5.29 -9.08 0.50
CA MET A 76 -5.62 -9.94 -0.64
C MET A 76 -5.26 -11.41 -0.39
N ASP A 77 -4.11 -11.66 0.22
CA ASP A 77 -3.57 -13.01 0.40
C ASP A 77 -3.54 -13.51 1.86
N PHE A 78 -3.87 -12.64 2.81
CA PHE A 78 -3.89 -12.94 4.25
C PHE A 78 -2.53 -13.34 4.86
N PHE A 79 -1.44 -13.05 4.14
CA PHE A 79 -0.10 -13.26 4.67
C PHE A 79 0.31 -12.10 5.59
N PRO A 80 1.31 -12.32 6.46
CA PRO A 80 1.95 -11.23 7.21
C PRO A 80 2.52 -10.15 6.29
N ARG A 81 2.84 -9.00 6.85
CA ARG A 81 3.44 -7.88 6.09
C ARG A 81 4.69 -8.35 5.35
N SER A 82 4.72 -8.15 4.04
CA SER A 82 5.82 -8.57 3.16
C SER A 82 7.05 -7.68 3.26
N ALA A 83 6.89 -6.48 3.80
CA ALA A 83 7.95 -5.48 3.96
C ALA A 83 7.61 -4.54 5.10
N SER A 84 8.60 -3.77 5.57
CA SER A 84 8.40 -2.67 6.50
C SER A 84 8.07 -1.39 5.72
N VAL A 85 7.29 -0.49 6.35
CA VAL A 85 7.00 0.84 5.80
C VAL A 85 7.34 1.88 6.84
N ARG A 86 8.25 2.79 6.49
CA ARG A 86 8.80 3.82 7.37
C ARG A 86 8.53 5.20 6.79
N ALA A 87 8.10 6.13 7.62
CA ALA A 87 7.96 7.54 7.24
C ALA A 87 9.35 8.16 6.98
N VAL A 88 9.53 8.77 5.81
CA VAL A 88 10.78 9.49 5.47
C VAL A 88 10.64 11.00 5.65
N GLU A 89 9.44 11.47 5.87
CA GLU A 89 9.06 12.78 6.34
C GLU A 89 7.80 12.66 7.19
N ASP A 90 7.39 13.72 7.87
CA ASP A 90 6.14 13.67 8.65
C ASP A 90 4.98 13.31 7.72
N CYS A 91 4.26 12.26 8.08
CA CYS A 91 3.31 11.60 7.20
C CYS A 91 1.98 11.36 7.90
N ARG A 92 0.90 11.45 7.13
CA ARG A 92 -0.45 11.04 7.56
C ARG A 92 -1.04 10.11 6.53
N ALA A 93 -1.61 9.01 7.00
CA ALA A 93 -2.28 8.04 6.15
C ALA A 93 -3.61 7.62 6.77
N ILE A 94 -4.61 7.40 5.91
CA ILE A 94 -5.89 6.83 6.33
C ILE A 94 -5.70 5.32 6.44
N GLU A 95 -6.09 4.75 7.58
CA GLU A 95 -6.09 3.31 7.78
C GLU A 95 -7.46 2.73 7.44
N ILE A 96 -7.51 1.84 6.48
CA ILE A 96 -8.72 1.13 6.05
C ILE A 96 -8.63 -0.32 6.54
N ALA A 97 -9.45 -0.65 7.53
CA ALA A 97 -9.50 -2.00 8.07
C ALA A 97 -10.22 -2.97 7.12
N ILE A 98 -9.83 -4.24 7.17
CA ILE A 98 -10.54 -5.29 6.43
C ILE A 98 -12.03 -5.35 6.79
N THR A 99 -12.37 -5.03 8.03
CA THR A 99 -13.75 -4.96 8.49
C THR A 99 -14.56 -3.88 7.78
N ALA A 100 -13.93 -2.75 7.41
CA ALA A 100 -14.59 -1.71 6.61
C ALA A 100 -14.93 -2.21 5.19
N LEU A 101 -14.03 -2.97 4.59
CA LEU A 101 -14.28 -3.61 3.29
C LEU A 101 -15.42 -4.63 3.39
N HIS A 102 -15.48 -5.41 4.46
CA HIS A 102 -16.57 -6.35 4.70
C HIS A 102 -17.92 -5.64 4.89
N ARG A 103 -17.94 -4.51 5.62
CA ARG A 103 -19.16 -3.70 5.74
C ARG A 103 -19.64 -3.19 4.39
N LEU A 104 -18.72 -2.76 3.54
CA LEU A 104 -19.09 -2.33 2.19
C LEU A 104 -19.67 -3.50 1.38
N ALA A 105 -19.06 -4.68 1.47
CA ALA A 105 -19.56 -5.88 0.79
C ALA A 105 -20.99 -6.25 1.22
N GLU A 106 -21.30 -6.10 2.49
CA GLU A 106 -22.65 -6.37 3.02
C GLU A 106 -23.68 -5.33 2.56
N ARG A 107 -23.28 -4.08 2.39
CA ARG A 107 -24.17 -2.98 2.00
C ARG A 107 -24.30 -2.80 0.49
N ASP A 108 -23.21 -2.96 -0.23
CA ASP A 108 -23.14 -2.70 -1.66
C ASP A 108 -22.04 -3.54 -2.31
N MET A 109 -22.39 -4.75 -2.69
CA MET A 109 -21.44 -5.70 -3.30
C MET A 109 -20.84 -5.18 -4.60
N GLU A 110 -21.57 -4.38 -5.37
CA GLU A 110 -21.08 -3.81 -6.61
C GLU A 110 -19.93 -2.81 -6.36
N GLN A 111 -20.08 -1.95 -5.36
CA GLN A 111 -19.03 -1.01 -4.97
C GLN A 111 -17.85 -1.74 -4.30
N PHE A 112 -18.11 -2.78 -3.54
CA PHE A 112 -17.06 -3.64 -3.02
C PHE A 112 -16.25 -4.29 -4.15
N ALA A 113 -16.92 -4.84 -5.17
CA ALA A 113 -16.25 -5.40 -6.33
C ALA A 113 -15.39 -4.35 -7.05
N LEU A 114 -15.88 -3.11 -7.16
CA LEU A 114 -15.16 -2.03 -7.80
C LEU A 114 -13.88 -1.67 -7.06
N ILE A 115 -13.91 -1.52 -5.74
CA ILE A 115 -12.69 -1.23 -4.98
C ILE A 115 -11.70 -2.40 -5.03
N GLN A 116 -12.19 -3.63 -5.00
CA GLN A 116 -11.33 -4.81 -5.17
C GLN A 116 -10.62 -4.80 -6.52
N MET A 117 -11.32 -4.45 -7.59
CA MET A 117 -10.71 -4.31 -8.91
C MET A 117 -9.71 -3.17 -8.97
N ASN A 118 -9.99 -2.05 -8.31
CA ASN A 118 -9.05 -0.93 -8.25
C ASN A 118 -7.76 -1.30 -7.51
N ILE A 119 -7.87 -2.02 -6.40
CA ILE A 119 -6.71 -2.55 -5.67
C ILE A 119 -5.94 -3.53 -6.56
N GLY A 120 -6.65 -4.44 -7.23
CA GLY A 120 -6.05 -5.41 -8.15
C GLY A 120 -5.29 -4.75 -9.29
N ARG A 121 -5.84 -3.69 -9.88
CA ARG A 121 -5.16 -2.91 -10.93
C ARG A 121 -3.88 -2.28 -10.41
N GLU A 122 -3.89 -1.73 -9.21
CA GLU A 122 -2.70 -1.14 -8.59
C GLU A 122 -1.63 -2.20 -8.35
N VAL A 123 -1.99 -3.37 -7.84
CA VAL A 123 -1.09 -4.50 -7.65
C VAL A 123 -0.50 -4.95 -9.00
N CYS A 124 -1.34 -5.09 -10.03
CA CYS A 124 -0.87 -5.47 -11.37
C CYS A 124 0.10 -4.44 -11.96
N ARG A 125 -0.19 -3.16 -11.80
CA ARG A 125 0.68 -2.07 -12.26
C ARG A 125 2.06 -2.16 -11.60
N ARG A 126 2.09 -2.38 -10.30
CA ARG A 126 3.34 -2.51 -9.53
C ARG A 126 4.10 -3.78 -9.90
N LEU A 127 3.40 -4.88 -10.13
CA LEU A 127 4.01 -6.13 -10.58
C LEU A 127 4.67 -5.97 -11.95
N ARG A 128 4.00 -5.33 -12.91
CA ARG A 128 4.59 -5.06 -14.23
C ARG A 128 5.85 -4.21 -14.13
N ALA A 129 5.85 -3.18 -13.29
CA ALA A 129 7.02 -2.35 -13.07
C ALA A 129 8.17 -3.14 -12.43
N THR A 130 7.87 -4.04 -11.50
CA THR A 130 8.85 -4.92 -10.87
C THR A 130 9.43 -5.91 -11.88
N ASP A 131 8.60 -6.49 -12.74
CA ASP A 131 9.04 -7.39 -13.81
C ASP A 131 10.00 -6.68 -14.78
N GLU A 132 9.70 -5.43 -15.13
CA GLU A 132 10.56 -4.61 -15.98
C GLU A 132 11.93 -4.38 -15.32
N LEU A 133 11.95 -4.08 -14.03
CA LEU A 133 13.20 -3.94 -13.27
C LEU A 133 14.01 -5.24 -13.25
N LEU A 134 13.36 -6.36 -12.98
CA LEU A 134 14.00 -7.67 -12.98
C LEU A 134 14.60 -7.98 -14.34
N PHE A 135 13.90 -7.68 -15.42
CA PHE A 135 14.36 -7.84 -16.78
C PHE A 135 15.63 -7.02 -17.04
N ARG A 136 15.65 -5.74 -16.63
CA ARG A 136 16.82 -4.87 -16.75
C ARG A 136 18.02 -5.41 -15.98
N VAL A 137 17.81 -5.84 -14.74
CA VAL A 137 18.87 -6.43 -13.91
C VAL A 137 19.48 -7.66 -14.60
N ARG A 138 18.64 -8.53 -15.14
CA ARG A 138 19.10 -9.73 -15.85
C ARG A 138 19.86 -9.41 -17.13
N ARG A 139 19.58 -8.28 -17.76
CA ARG A 139 20.34 -7.78 -18.91
C ARG A 139 21.66 -7.09 -18.53
N GLY A 140 21.94 -6.91 -17.24
CA GLY A 140 23.13 -6.24 -16.74
C GLY A 140 23.06 -4.72 -16.78
N GLU A 141 21.87 -4.13 -16.92
CA GLU A 141 21.70 -2.69 -16.84
C GLU A 141 21.83 -2.21 -15.40
N PRO A 142 22.54 -1.08 -15.13
CA PRO A 142 22.58 -0.53 -13.78
C PRO A 142 21.20 -0.03 -13.36
N LEU A 143 20.80 -0.32 -12.11
CA LEU A 143 19.58 0.25 -11.51
C LEU A 143 19.86 1.68 -11.09
N ALA A 144 19.00 2.61 -11.53
CA ALA A 144 18.96 3.94 -10.96
C ALA A 144 18.38 3.85 -9.54
N HIS A 145 18.80 4.75 -8.65
CA HIS A 145 18.29 4.80 -7.27
C HIS A 145 16.79 5.04 -7.16
N ASP A 146 16.15 5.52 -8.24
CA ASP A 146 14.70 5.74 -8.35
C ASP A 146 13.99 4.59 -9.07
N ALA A 147 14.43 3.40 -8.86
CA ALA A 147 13.83 2.22 -9.43
C ALA A 147 12.34 2.09 -9.05
N GLY A 148 11.54 1.72 -9.98
CA GLY A 148 10.09 1.73 -9.98
C GLY A 148 9.33 1.12 -8.79
N PRO A 149 8.00 1.04 -8.84
CA PRO A 149 7.16 0.67 -7.71
C PRO A 149 7.38 -0.78 -7.26
N THR A 150 7.34 -0.98 -5.95
CA THR A 150 7.47 -2.29 -5.31
C THR A 150 6.11 -2.76 -4.80
N LEU A 151 5.84 -4.06 -4.89
CA LEU A 151 4.69 -4.69 -4.26
C LEU A 151 4.90 -4.82 -2.74
N ILE A 152 3.90 -4.48 -1.97
CA ILE A 152 3.94 -4.57 -0.50
C ILE A 152 2.65 -5.09 0.11
#